data_a634be3f83841b2143b3e1c4ec68861e
#
_entry.id   a634be3f83841b2143b3e1c4ec68861e
#
_cell.length_a   1.000
_cell.length_b   1.000
_cell.length_c   1.000
_cell.angle_alpha   90.00
_cell.angle_beta   90.00
_cell.angle_gamma   90.00
#
_symmetry.space_group_name_H-M   'P 1'
#
loop_
_entity.id
_entity.type
_entity.pdbx_description
1 polymer ?
#
loop_
_entity_poly.entity_id
_entity_poly.type
_entity_poly.pdbx_seq_one_letter_code
_entity_poly.pdbx_strand_id
1 'polypeptide(L)'
;MPPLCNAEIASGSGEHAAFFAQHLSALSWIPSDIAQPQLESILAWQRQSKLDNLYPPISVDVLQPHWPTVVQKACSDYQLSTFDITAIININMLHISPWQATLGLISGAAQLLSPQGILYLYGPFIQLGQPTAPSNLAFDQFLRSREPAWGIRNLEEVVMVAAENGLILQKTIAMPANNLSVIWRLGGDDGCAGLRPTEGHRQTFST
;
A
#
# COMPACT_ATOMS: atom_id res chain seq x y z
N MET A 1 9.94 -6.18 -23.53
CA MET A 1 8.81 -5.83 -22.65
C MET A 1 9.26 -4.64 -21.82
N PRO A 2 8.41 -3.64 -21.57
CA PRO A 2 8.73 -2.61 -20.61
C PRO A 2 8.97 -3.26 -19.24
N PRO A 3 9.87 -2.71 -18.40
CA PRO A 3 10.13 -3.27 -17.08
C PRO A 3 8.89 -3.16 -16.19
N LEU A 4 8.68 -4.18 -15.36
CA LEU A 4 7.61 -4.21 -14.36
C LEU A 4 7.79 -3.05 -13.38
N CYS A 5 6.72 -2.34 -13.07
CA CYS A 5 6.75 -1.15 -12.23
C CYS A 5 6.28 -1.45 -10.81
N ASN A 6 7.03 -0.96 -9.83
CA ASN A 6 6.65 -0.98 -8.42
C ASN A 6 6.57 0.45 -7.89
N ALA A 7 5.55 0.74 -7.11
CA ALA A 7 5.39 2.01 -6.42
C ALA A 7 5.56 1.81 -4.90
N GLU A 8 6.45 2.58 -4.29
CA GLU A 8 6.59 2.63 -2.84
C GLU A 8 5.92 3.90 -2.31
N ILE A 9 4.93 3.72 -1.46
CA ILE A 9 4.13 4.80 -0.89
C ILE A 9 4.65 5.13 0.51
N ALA A 10 4.94 6.41 0.75
CA ALA A 10 5.57 6.92 1.97
C ALA A 10 6.95 6.28 2.21
N SER A 11 7.86 6.53 1.28
CA SER A 11 9.24 5.97 1.28
C SER A 11 10.14 6.57 2.36
N GLY A 12 9.69 7.58 3.08
CA GLY A 12 10.45 8.22 4.16
C GLY A 12 11.79 8.77 3.68
N SER A 13 12.89 8.28 4.26
CA SER A 13 14.24 8.72 3.85
C SER A 13 14.65 8.28 2.44
N GLY A 14 13.99 7.27 1.85
CA GLY A 14 14.35 6.67 0.56
C GLY A 14 15.39 5.55 0.62
N GLU A 15 15.87 5.20 1.82
CA GLU A 15 16.86 4.14 2.01
C GLU A 15 16.33 2.78 1.53
N HIS A 16 15.07 2.44 1.88
CA HIS A 16 14.43 1.20 1.43
C HIS A 16 14.28 1.15 -0.10
N ALA A 17 13.83 2.26 -0.71
CA ALA A 17 13.68 2.35 -2.16
C ALA A 17 15.01 2.08 -2.87
N ALA A 18 16.11 2.70 -2.41
CA ALA A 18 17.44 2.48 -2.97
C ALA A 18 17.92 1.03 -2.76
N PHE A 19 17.69 0.47 -1.57
CA PHE A 19 18.04 -0.91 -1.26
C PHE A 19 17.29 -1.91 -2.16
N PHE A 20 15.97 -1.74 -2.30
CA PHE A 20 15.16 -2.63 -3.13
C PHE A 20 15.51 -2.51 -4.61
N ALA A 21 15.68 -1.30 -5.13
CA ALA A 21 16.10 -1.09 -6.50
C ALA A 21 17.44 -1.75 -6.81
N GLN A 22 18.39 -1.69 -5.87
CA GLN A 22 19.70 -2.35 -6.02
C GLN A 22 19.59 -3.88 -6.09
N HIS A 23 18.70 -4.48 -5.29
CA HIS A 23 18.59 -5.95 -5.18
C HIS A 23 17.57 -6.55 -6.15
N LEU A 24 16.69 -5.73 -6.70
CA LEU A 24 15.62 -6.13 -7.62
C LEU A 24 15.78 -5.40 -8.96
N SER A 25 16.96 -5.53 -9.57
CA SER A 25 17.38 -4.76 -10.75
C SER A 25 16.49 -4.95 -11.99
N ALA A 26 15.69 -6.01 -12.04
CA ALA A 26 14.71 -6.25 -13.12
C ALA A 26 13.41 -5.45 -12.95
N LEU A 27 13.21 -4.81 -11.80
CA LEU A 27 12.00 -4.08 -11.46
C LEU A 27 12.26 -2.57 -11.44
N SER A 28 11.37 -1.80 -12.04
CA SER A 28 11.38 -0.33 -11.93
C SER A 28 10.78 0.08 -10.58
N TRP A 29 11.39 1.06 -9.92
CA TRP A 29 11.03 1.50 -8.58
C TRP A 29 10.69 2.98 -8.57
N ILE A 30 9.44 3.32 -8.25
CA ILE A 30 8.96 4.71 -8.08
C ILE A 30 8.69 4.96 -6.60
N PRO A 31 9.61 5.63 -5.89
CA PRO A 31 9.39 6.05 -4.51
C PRO A 31 8.46 7.26 -4.42
N SER A 32 7.77 7.42 -3.31
CA SER A 32 6.93 8.59 -3.08
C SER A 32 6.87 8.97 -1.61
N ASP A 33 6.59 10.24 -1.35
CA ASP A 33 6.26 10.74 -0.02
C ASP A 33 5.39 12.00 -0.14
N ILE A 34 4.78 12.44 0.96
CA ILE A 34 4.02 13.69 1.02
C ILE A 34 4.90 14.87 1.44
N ALA A 35 5.93 14.61 2.23
CA ALA A 35 6.74 15.65 2.85
C ALA A 35 7.94 16.03 1.98
N GLN A 36 8.09 17.33 1.72
CA GLN A 36 9.17 17.86 0.89
C GLN A 36 10.58 17.45 1.35
N PRO A 37 10.93 17.43 2.65
CA PRO A 37 12.24 16.96 3.09
C PRO A 37 12.51 15.49 2.75
N GLN A 38 11.48 14.63 2.80
CA GLN A 38 11.59 13.23 2.41
C GLN A 38 11.81 13.10 0.90
N LEU A 39 11.07 13.85 0.09
CA LEU A 39 11.28 13.85 -1.37
C LEU A 39 12.71 14.27 -1.74
N GLU A 40 13.26 15.26 -1.05
CA GLU A 40 14.66 15.69 -1.24
C GLU A 40 15.66 14.61 -0.82
N SER A 41 15.40 13.91 0.29
CA SER A 41 16.22 12.78 0.75
C SER A 41 16.19 11.62 -0.23
N ILE A 42 15.00 11.23 -0.72
CA ILE A 42 14.84 10.18 -1.73
C ILE A 42 15.60 10.56 -3.02
N LEU A 43 15.48 11.81 -3.45
CA LEU A 43 16.18 12.30 -4.63
C LEU A 43 17.71 12.25 -4.46
N ALA A 44 18.21 12.51 -3.24
CA ALA A 44 19.63 12.37 -2.94
C ALA A 44 20.09 10.91 -3.04
N TRP A 45 19.32 9.96 -2.50
CA TRP A 45 19.57 8.52 -2.66
C TRP A 45 19.58 8.09 -4.12
N GLN A 46 18.58 8.53 -4.90
CA GLN A 46 18.47 8.23 -6.33
C GLN A 46 19.74 8.70 -7.11
N ARG A 47 20.18 9.93 -6.84
CA ARG A 47 21.38 10.48 -7.50
C ARG A 47 22.67 9.78 -7.07
N GLN A 48 22.78 9.41 -5.78
CA GLN A 48 23.98 8.77 -5.23
C GLN A 48 24.12 7.32 -5.69
N SER A 49 23.00 6.58 -5.73
CA SER A 49 23.00 5.15 -6.07
C SER A 49 23.34 4.89 -7.55
N LYS A 50 23.04 5.83 -8.44
CA LYS A 50 23.21 5.71 -9.89
C LYS A 50 22.55 4.46 -10.49
N LEU A 51 21.41 4.08 -9.92
CA LEU A 51 20.63 2.93 -10.37
C LEU A 51 19.65 3.37 -11.45
N ASP A 52 19.70 2.72 -12.61
CA ASP A 52 18.83 3.04 -13.76
C ASP A 52 17.36 2.68 -13.52
N ASN A 53 17.09 1.80 -12.54
CA ASN A 53 15.76 1.33 -12.18
C ASN A 53 15.15 2.04 -10.96
N LEU A 54 15.85 3.00 -10.35
CA LEU A 54 15.32 3.86 -9.29
C LEU A 54 14.95 5.22 -9.87
N TYR A 55 13.67 5.49 -9.97
CA TYR A 55 13.15 6.73 -10.56
C TYR A 55 13.10 7.88 -9.56
N PRO A 56 13.03 9.13 -10.03
CA PRO A 56 12.84 10.28 -9.14
C PRO A 56 11.57 10.14 -8.30
N PRO A 57 11.56 10.66 -7.06
CA PRO A 57 10.38 10.55 -6.20
C PRO A 57 9.22 11.40 -6.72
N ILE A 58 8.01 10.95 -6.43
CA ILE A 58 6.77 11.69 -6.70
C ILE A 58 6.07 12.06 -5.40
N SER A 59 5.35 13.20 -5.40
CA SER A 59 4.53 13.59 -4.26
C SER A 59 3.20 12.87 -4.31
N VAL A 60 2.93 12.02 -3.30
CA VAL A 60 1.69 11.25 -3.18
C VAL A 60 1.11 11.41 -1.78
N ASP A 61 -0.14 11.88 -1.72
CA ASP A 61 -0.97 11.88 -0.52
C ASP A 61 -2.13 10.90 -0.72
N VAL A 62 -2.11 9.79 -0.01
CA VAL A 62 -3.13 8.74 -0.11
C VAL A 62 -4.51 9.17 0.41
N LEU A 63 -4.60 10.31 1.09
CA LEU A 63 -5.88 10.92 1.48
C LEU A 63 -6.59 11.59 0.29
N GLN A 64 -5.87 11.87 -0.80
CA GLN A 64 -6.44 12.45 -2.00
C GLN A 64 -6.98 11.36 -2.92
N PRO A 65 -8.27 11.39 -3.33
CA PRO A 65 -8.86 10.31 -4.12
C PRO A 65 -8.16 10.06 -5.46
N HIS A 66 -7.47 11.07 -5.98
CA HIS A 66 -6.80 11.03 -7.29
C HIS A 66 -5.32 10.58 -7.22
N TRP A 67 -4.80 10.18 -6.06
CA TRP A 67 -3.40 9.76 -5.97
C TRP A 67 -3.02 8.61 -6.94
N PRO A 68 -3.91 7.68 -7.31
CA PRO A 68 -3.59 6.69 -8.33
C PRO A 68 -3.21 7.31 -9.67
N THR A 69 -3.89 8.39 -10.09
CA THR A 69 -3.58 9.08 -11.35
C THR A 69 -2.21 9.78 -11.31
N VAL A 70 -1.74 10.19 -10.12
CA VAL A 70 -0.39 10.75 -9.96
C VAL A 70 0.66 9.68 -10.26
N VAL A 71 0.49 8.46 -9.76
CA VAL A 71 1.39 7.33 -10.02
C VAL A 71 1.35 6.95 -11.50
N GLN A 72 0.16 6.84 -12.10
CA GLN A 72 0.01 6.52 -13.53
C GLN A 72 0.68 7.57 -14.42
N LYS A 73 0.51 8.85 -14.07
CA LYS A 73 1.19 9.93 -14.78
C LYS A 73 2.71 9.80 -14.70
N ALA A 74 3.25 9.52 -13.52
CA ALA A 74 4.69 9.29 -13.35
C ALA A 74 5.18 8.11 -14.19
N CYS A 75 4.45 6.98 -14.21
CA CYS A 75 4.78 5.87 -15.09
C CYS A 75 4.86 6.32 -16.56
N SER A 76 3.89 7.10 -17.03
CA SER A 76 3.88 7.64 -18.39
C SER A 76 5.07 8.58 -18.64
N ASP A 77 5.32 9.51 -17.72
CA ASP A 77 6.43 10.48 -17.82
C ASP A 77 7.81 9.77 -17.86
N TYR A 78 7.94 8.66 -17.14
CA TYR A 78 9.13 7.82 -17.11
C TYR A 78 9.17 6.75 -18.21
N GLN A 79 8.21 6.74 -19.13
CA GLN A 79 8.09 5.76 -20.22
C GLN A 79 7.97 4.30 -19.72
N LEU A 80 7.40 4.12 -18.54
CA LEU A 80 7.04 2.83 -17.97
C LEU A 80 5.63 2.44 -18.39
N SER A 81 5.31 1.16 -18.31
CA SER A 81 3.93 0.71 -18.51
C SER A 81 3.03 1.21 -17.39
N THR A 82 1.93 1.86 -17.75
CA THR A 82 0.89 2.30 -16.79
C THR A 82 -0.03 1.15 -16.38
N PHE A 83 0.01 0.03 -17.09
CA PHE A 83 -0.85 -1.14 -16.86
C PHE A 83 -0.12 -2.27 -16.12
N ASP A 84 1.17 -2.14 -15.88
CA ASP A 84 2.00 -3.20 -15.29
C ASP A 84 2.56 -2.80 -13.92
N ILE A 85 1.77 -2.12 -13.10
CA ILE A 85 2.12 -1.90 -11.69
C ILE A 85 1.92 -3.22 -10.97
N THR A 86 3.01 -3.92 -10.72
CA THR A 86 2.98 -5.29 -10.19
C THR A 86 3.06 -5.35 -8.68
N ALA A 87 3.57 -4.27 -8.04
CA ALA A 87 3.55 -4.17 -6.60
C ALA A 87 3.37 -2.72 -6.11
N ILE A 88 2.62 -2.59 -5.04
CA ILE A 88 2.57 -1.39 -4.20
C ILE A 88 3.12 -1.78 -2.84
N ILE A 89 4.11 -1.02 -2.39
CA ILE A 89 4.84 -1.27 -1.15
C ILE A 89 4.58 -0.12 -0.19
N ASN A 90 4.30 -0.44 1.06
CA ASN A 90 4.21 0.55 2.12
C ASN A 90 4.86 0.01 3.40
N ILE A 91 5.75 0.81 3.96
CA ILE A 91 6.54 0.46 5.15
C ILE A 91 6.29 1.49 6.23
N ASN A 92 5.75 1.06 7.37
CA ASN A 92 5.59 1.85 8.58
C ASN A 92 4.68 3.10 8.51
N MET A 93 3.94 3.33 7.44
CA MET A 93 3.05 4.49 7.34
C MET A 93 1.76 4.31 8.16
N LEU A 94 1.16 3.12 8.16
CA LEU A 94 -0.20 2.91 8.65
C LEU A 94 -0.40 3.37 10.10
N HIS A 95 0.58 3.15 10.95
CA HIS A 95 0.49 3.47 12.37
C HIS A 95 0.86 4.93 12.71
N ILE A 96 1.49 5.67 11.78
CA ILE A 96 1.82 7.10 11.90
C ILE A 96 1.00 7.97 10.96
N SER A 97 -0.20 7.54 10.63
CA SER A 97 -1.17 8.26 9.79
C SER A 97 -2.59 8.03 10.32
N PRO A 98 -3.59 8.84 9.97
CA PRO A 98 -4.99 8.58 10.33
C PRO A 98 -5.51 7.33 9.60
N TRP A 99 -6.56 6.69 10.16
CA TRP A 99 -7.18 5.49 9.57
C TRP A 99 -7.57 5.67 8.10
N GLN A 100 -8.03 6.86 7.74
CA GLN A 100 -8.39 7.23 6.37
C GLN A 100 -7.24 7.02 5.37
N ALA A 101 -5.98 7.16 5.82
CA ALA A 101 -4.81 6.88 4.97
C ALA A 101 -4.71 5.38 4.65
N THR A 102 -5.06 4.50 5.58
CA THR A 102 -5.15 3.05 5.32
C THR A 102 -6.22 2.75 4.27
N LEU A 103 -7.41 3.36 4.41
CA LEU A 103 -8.50 3.21 3.43
C LEU A 103 -8.09 3.71 2.05
N GLY A 104 -7.49 4.91 1.98
CA GLY A 104 -7.03 5.51 0.73
C GLY A 104 -5.92 4.70 0.06
N LEU A 105 -4.95 4.19 0.84
CA LEU A 105 -3.89 3.33 0.33
C LEU A 105 -4.46 2.05 -0.31
N ILE A 106 -5.32 1.34 0.41
CA ILE A 106 -5.90 0.07 -0.03
C ILE A 106 -6.76 0.27 -1.28
N SER A 107 -7.66 1.26 -1.27
CA SER A 107 -8.53 1.56 -2.40
C SER A 107 -7.74 1.97 -3.65
N GLY A 108 -6.73 2.82 -3.49
CA GLY A 108 -5.90 3.22 -4.63
C GLY A 108 -4.97 2.10 -5.11
N ALA A 109 -4.48 1.24 -4.21
CA ALA A 109 -3.71 0.06 -4.59
C ALA A 109 -4.54 -0.88 -5.46
N ALA A 110 -5.80 -1.13 -5.10
CA ALA A 110 -6.71 -1.95 -5.89
C ALA A 110 -6.99 -1.38 -7.29
N GLN A 111 -6.95 -0.04 -7.45
CA GLN A 111 -7.13 0.62 -8.75
C GLN A 111 -5.87 0.57 -9.62
N LEU A 112 -4.69 0.54 -9.00
CA LEU A 112 -3.40 0.64 -9.69
C LEU A 112 -2.79 -0.70 -10.06
N LEU A 113 -2.96 -1.70 -9.19
CA LEU A 113 -2.34 -2.99 -9.38
C LEU A 113 -2.86 -3.68 -10.63
N SER A 114 -1.94 -4.22 -11.41
CA SER A 114 -2.29 -5.16 -12.47
C SER A 114 -2.95 -6.43 -11.89
N PRO A 115 -3.72 -7.18 -12.67
CA PRO A 115 -4.25 -8.47 -12.24
C PRO A 115 -3.13 -9.35 -11.65
N GLN A 116 -3.37 -9.94 -10.48
CA GLN A 116 -2.37 -10.69 -9.71
C GLN A 116 -1.23 -9.85 -9.10
N GLY A 117 -1.26 -8.53 -9.24
CA GLY A 117 -0.34 -7.61 -8.56
C GLY A 117 -0.47 -7.68 -7.04
N ILE A 118 0.56 -7.30 -6.32
CA ILE A 118 0.63 -7.42 -4.87
C ILE A 118 0.61 -6.07 -4.15
N LEU A 119 -0.12 -6.01 -3.05
CA LEU A 119 0.06 -5.00 -2.01
C LEU A 119 0.91 -5.61 -0.89
N TYR A 120 2.03 -4.98 -0.59
CA TYR A 120 2.92 -5.36 0.51
C TYR A 120 2.90 -4.29 1.59
N LEU A 121 2.55 -4.68 2.81
CA LEU A 121 2.60 -3.82 3.99
C LEU A 121 3.59 -4.39 5.01
N TYR A 122 4.39 -3.51 5.59
CA TYR A 122 5.30 -3.86 6.68
C TYR A 122 5.09 -2.90 7.86
N GLY A 123 5.06 -3.46 9.06
CA GLY A 123 4.99 -2.70 10.30
C GLY A 123 4.43 -3.52 11.46
N PRO A 124 4.22 -2.89 12.62
CA PRO A 124 3.53 -3.53 13.73
C PRO A 124 2.03 -3.61 13.47
N PHE A 125 1.42 -4.71 13.89
CA PHE A 125 -0.02 -4.93 13.87
C PHE A 125 -0.48 -5.55 15.19
N ILE A 126 -1.71 -5.24 15.60
CA ILE A 126 -2.42 -5.98 16.62
C ILE A 126 -3.15 -7.12 15.91
N GLN A 127 -3.06 -8.34 16.45
CA GLN A 127 -3.73 -9.52 15.92
C GLN A 127 -4.77 -10.02 16.92
N LEU A 128 -5.98 -10.29 16.46
CA LEU A 128 -7.05 -10.83 17.31
C LEU A 128 -6.65 -12.21 17.85
N GLY A 129 -6.87 -12.41 19.15
CA GLY A 129 -6.56 -13.68 19.80
C GLY A 129 -5.06 -13.93 20.07
N GLN A 130 -4.19 -12.97 19.74
CA GLN A 130 -2.77 -13.01 20.06
C GLN A 130 -2.40 -11.92 21.06
N PRO A 131 -1.59 -12.19 22.09
CA PRO A 131 -1.13 -11.16 22.99
C PRO A 131 -0.23 -10.17 22.23
N THR A 132 -0.56 -8.88 22.33
CA THR A 132 0.30 -7.83 21.76
C THR A 132 1.57 -7.69 22.58
N ALA A 133 2.73 -7.67 21.92
CA ALA A 133 4.01 -7.53 22.58
C ALA A 133 4.09 -6.23 23.42
N PRO A 134 4.67 -6.25 24.63
CA PRO A 134 4.76 -5.07 25.47
C PRO A 134 5.40 -3.86 24.79
N SER A 135 6.41 -4.07 23.93
CA SER A 135 7.02 -3.01 23.13
C SER A 135 6.03 -2.35 22.16
N ASN A 136 5.14 -3.13 21.53
CA ASN A 136 4.13 -2.60 20.62
C ASN A 136 3.02 -1.86 21.39
N LEU A 137 2.66 -2.32 22.59
CA LEU A 137 1.72 -1.59 23.47
C LEU A 137 2.28 -0.22 23.87
N ALA A 138 3.53 -0.18 24.31
CA ALA A 138 4.20 1.07 24.66
C ALA A 138 4.33 2.01 23.44
N PHE A 139 4.64 1.45 22.28
CA PHE A 139 4.71 2.20 21.03
C PHE A 139 3.36 2.76 20.60
N ASP A 140 2.27 1.99 20.68
CA ASP A 140 0.93 2.47 20.41
C ASP A 140 0.54 3.64 21.32
N GLN A 141 0.81 3.53 22.62
CA GLN A 141 0.57 4.61 23.58
C GLN A 141 1.37 5.87 23.22
N PHE A 142 2.64 5.72 22.87
CA PHE A 142 3.49 6.82 22.44
C PHE A 142 2.93 7.50 21.19
N LEU A 143 2.52 6.74 20.19
CA LEU A 143 1.93 7.28 18.96
C LEU A 143 0.67 8.09 19.24
N ARG A 144 -0.28 7.53 20.01
CA ARG A 144 -1.54 8.18 20.38
C ARG A 144 -1.34 9.43 21.25
N SER A 145 -0.27 9.47 22.03
CA SER A 145 0.07 10.67 22.81
C SER A 145 0.58 11.83 21.93
N ARG A 146 1.13 11.51 20.76
CA ARG A 146 1.60 12.48 19.76
C ARG A 146 0.47 12.98 18.87
N GLU A 147 -0.34 12.04 18.38
CA GLU A 147 -1.48 12.31 17.50
C GLU A 147 -2.56 11.25 17.78
N PRO A 148 -3.72 11.64 18.33
CA PRO A 148 -4.78 10.67 18.69
C PRO A 148 -5.31 9.82 17.53
N ALA A 149 -5.17 10.30 16.29
CA ALA A 149 -5.55 9.56 15.08
C ALA A 149 -4.54 8.47 14.68
N TRP A 150 -3.34 8.49 15.26
CA TRP A 150 -2.31 7.49 15.03
C TRP A 150 -2.50 6.27 15.93
N GLY A 151 -1.76 5.20 15.65
CA GLY A 151 -1.75 3.99 16.48
C GLY A 151 -1.58 2.74 15.64
N ILE A 152 -1.14 1.67 16.29
CA ILE A 152 -0.98 0.36 15.65
C ILE A 152 -2.35 -0.15 15.20
N ARG A 153 -2.43 -0.61 13.95
CA ARG A 153 -3.68 -1.06 13.34
C ARG A 153 -3.98 -2.51 13.69
N ASN A 154 -5.26 -2.82 13.81
CA ASN A 154 -5.74 -4.19 13.91
C ASN A 154 -5.62 -4.86 12.53
N LEU A 155 -4.94 -5.99 12.44
CA LEU A 155 -4.70 -6.69 11.18
C LEU A 155 -6.01 -7.14 10.54
N GLU A 156 -6.95 -7.64 11.34
CA GLU A 156 -8.23 -8.14 10.84
C GLU A 156 -9.08 -7.03 10.20
N GLU A 157 -9.04 -5.82 10.77
CA GLU A 157 -9.72 -4.66 10.16
C GLU A 157 -9.09 -4.29 8.82
N VAL A 158 -7.75 -4.32 8.74
CA VAL A 158 -7.03 -4.07 7.47
C VAL A 158 -7.34 -5.16 6.44
N VAL A 159 -7.43 -6.43 6.87
CA VAL A 159 -7.80 -7.56 6.00
C VAL A 159 -9.23 -7.41 5.47
N MET A 160 -10.19 -7.00 6.29
CA MET A 160 -11.56 -6.75 5.85
C MET A 160 -11.62 -5.67 4.77
N VAL A 161 -10.98 -4.51 5.03
CA VAL A 161 -10.94 -3.42 4.05
C VAL A 161 -10.24 -3.85 2.75
N ALA A 162 -9.17 -4.62 2.85
CA ALA A 162 -8.48 -5.16 1.67
C ALA A 162 -9.41 -6.07 0.85
N ALA A 163 -10.13 -6.97 1.51
CA ALA A 163 -11.07 -7.89 0.85
C ALA A 163 -12.23 -7.15 0.15
N GLU A 164 -12.78 -6.10 0.77
CA GLU A 164 -13.81 -5.24 0.17
C GLU A 164 -13.34 -4.55 -1.11
N ASN A 165 -12.02 -4.36 -1.26
CA ASN A 165 -11.38 -3.80 -2.45
C ASN A 165 -10.82 -4.88 -3.41
N GLY A 166 -11.16 -6.16 -3.23
CA GLY A 166 -10.71 -7.25 -4.11
C GLY A 166 -9.27 -7.71 -3.88
N LEU A 167 -8.66 -7.30 -2.78
CA LEU A 167 -7.32 -7.73 -2.38
C LEU A 167 -7.41 -8.93 -1.45
N ILE A 168 -6.86 -10.05 -1.87
CA ILE A 168 -6.94 -11.35 -1.16
C ILE A 168 -5.65 -11.56 -0.37
N LEU A 169 -5.76 -11.72 0.95
CA LEU A 169 -4.61 -12.01 1.81
C LEU A 169 -3.93 -13.31 1.37
N GLN A 170 -2.64 -13.22 1.07
CA GLN A 170 -1.82 -14.36 0.66
C GLN A 170 -0.97 -14.89 1.80
N LYS A 171 -0.33 -13.98 2.54
CA LYS A 171 0.63 -14.39 3.56
C LYS A 171 0.83 -13.30 4.61
N THR A 172 1.00 -13.75 5.85
CA THR A 172 1.51 -12.95 6.96
C THR A 172 2.79 -13.62 7.47
N ILE A 173 3.86 -12.84 7.61
CA ILE A 173 5.18 -13.33 8.02
C ILE A 173 5.61 -12.53 9.24
N ALA A 174 5.95 -13.23 10.32
CA ALA A 174 6.54 -12.62 11.50
C ALA A 174 7.96 -12.09 11.18
N MET A 175 8.21 -10.87 11.56
CA MET A 175 9.45 -10.16 11.31
C MET A 175 10.10 -9.73 12.63
N PRO A 176 11.39 -9.39 12.63
CA PRO A 176 12.05 -8.86 13.83
C PRO A 176 11.31 -7.66 14.44
N ALA A 177 11.55 -7.43 15.73
CA ALA A 177 10.98 -6.35 16.52
C ALA A 177 9.42 -6.33 16.53
N ASN A 178 8.81 -7.52 16.49
CA ASN A 178 7.36 -7.73 16.55
C ASN A 178 6.59 -7.03 15.40
N ASN A 179 7.22 -6.89 14.25
CA ASN A 179 6.58 -6.45 13.02
C ASN A 179 6.04 -7.63 12.22
N LEU A 180 5.20 -7.32 11.24
CA LEU A 180 4.70 -8.27 10.26
C LEU A 180 5.00 -7.77 8.85
N SER A 181 5.34 -8.70 7.95
CA SER A 181 5.16 -8.51 6.51
C SER A 181 3.83 -9.13 6.13
N VAL A 182 2.96 -8.33 5.53
CA VAL A 182 1.63 -8.78 5.12
C VAL A 182 1.48 -8.56 3.62
N ILE A 183 1.07 -9.61 2.92
CA ILE A 183 1.04 -9.66 1.46
C ILE A 183 -0.37 -9.97 1.01
N TRP A 184 -0.93 -9.09 0.18
CA TRP A 184 -2.19 -9.31 -0.53
C TRP A 184 -1.94 -9.39 -2.02
N ARG A 185 -2.85 -10.04 -2.72
CA ARG A 185 -2.89 -10.12 -4.18
C ARG A 185 -4.21 -9.59 -4.68
N LEU A 186 -4.17 -8.75 -5.72
CA LEU A 186 -5.40 -8.35 -6.40
C LEU A 186 -5.99 -9.56 -7.12
N GLY A 187 -7.28 -9.84 -6.87
CA GLY A 187 -8.00 -10.89 -7.56
C GLY A 187 -7.97 -10.69 -9.08
N GLY A 188 -7.82 -11.76 -9.83
CA GLY A 188 -8.07 -11.73 -11.28
C GLY A 188 -9.57 -11.74 -11.56
N ASP A 189 -9.97 -11.42 -12.78
CA ASP A 189 -11.37 -11.48 -13.26
C ASP A 189 -11.96 -12.90 -13.30
N ASP A 190 -11.29 -13.87 -12.68
CA ASP A 190 -11.75 -15.27 -12.62
C ASP A 190 -12.93 -15.39 -11.66
N GLY A 191 -14.09 -14.95 -12.10
CA GLY A 191 -15.37 -15.51 -11.66
C GLY A 191 -15.96 -15.07 -10.34
N CYS A 192 -16.09 -13.78 -10.03
CA CYS A 192 -17.17 -13.31 -9.16
C CYS A 192 -18.47 -13.08 -9.95
N ALA A 193 -18.93 -14.10 -10.68
CA ALA A 193 -20.32 -14.23 -11.08
C ALA A 193 -21.11 -14.85 -9.91
N GLY A 194 -21.60 -14.01 -9.01
CA GLY A 194 -22.51 -14.54 -8.01
C GLY A 194 -22.59 -13.71 -6.75
N LEU A 195 -23.36 -12.64 -6.79
CA LEU A 195 -24.31 -12.15 -5.77
C LEU A 195 -24.73 -10.72 -6.12
N ARG A 196 -25.40 -10.56 -7.26
CA ARG A 196 -26.28 -9.40 -7.40
C ARG A 196 -27.50 -9.68 -6.53
N PRO A 197 -27.93 -8.74 -5.68
CA PRO A 197 -29.22 -8.87 -5.01
C PRO A 197 -30.31 -8.96 -6.09
N THR A 198 -31.08 -10.03 -6.09
CA THR A 198 -32.28 -10.16 -6.90
C THR A 198 -33.24 -9.05 -6.48
N GLU A 199 -33.55 -8.15 -7.41
CA GLU A 199 -34.65 -7.20 -7.25
C GLU A 199 -35.93 -7.96 -6.92
N GLY A 200 -36.45 -7.68 -5.71
CA GLY A 200 -37.70 -8.26 -5.24
C GLY A 200 -38.86 -7.86 -6.13
N HIS A 201 -39.54 -8.84 -6.69
CA HIS A 201 -40.84 -8.70 -7.34
C HIS A 201 -41.81 -7.98 -6.40
N ARG A 202 -42.16 -6.74 -6.71
CA ARG A 202 -43.35 -6.09 -6.17
C ARG A 202 -44.55 -6.78 -6.77
N GLN A 203 -45.21 -7.64 -6.02
CA GLN A 203 -46.58 -8.06 -6.31
C GLN A 203 -47.49 -6.90 -5.96
N THR A 204 -48.13 -6.33 -6.96
CA THR A 204 -49.28 -5.43 -6.83
C THR A 204 -50.52 -6.28 -6.56
N PHE A 205 -51.06 -6.16 -5.34
CA PHE A 205 -52.44 -6.60 -5.08
C PHE A 205 -53.38 -5.48 -5.50
N SER A 206 -54.22 -5.77 -6.51
CA SER A 206 -55.45 -5.01 -6.83
C SER A 206 -56.63 -5.61 -6.05
N THR A 207 -57.34 -4.76 -5.37
CA THR A 207 -58.74 -4.95 -5.00
C THR A 207 -59.56 -3.89 -5.69
#